data_d2f5555e32ab762351217119af3f70c3
#
_entry.id   d2f5555e32ab762351217119af3f70c3
#
_cell.length_a   1.000
_cell.length_b   1.000
_cell.length_c   1.000
_cell.angle_alpha   90.00
_cell.angle_beta   90.00
_cell.angle_gamma   90.00
#
_symmetry.space_group_name_H-M   'P 1'
#
loop_
_entity.id
_entity.type
_entity.pdbx_description
1 polymer ?
#
loop_
_entity_poly.entity_id
_entity_poly.type
_entity_poly.pdbx_seq_one_letter_code
_entity_poly.pdbx_strand_id
1 'polypeptide(L)'
;MRKRKLAILICFIAVITTAFMPVKGYTKAETGFSLTKSSDQALPDKTLTVTLNGDNLNGLYAYEASIKFDPKIVELDKAESKLDGYFITPKAEDGTVTIAFTKIGKKAGEQGNTALASIQFKGKTKGDAGIKLVSVKALDPALKETVYKNKTSFDDLGGYEWARMEIESLATSGIIKGTSSTTFSPGAKITRADFVSLLVRALELDAEVAGNFKDVKQNDYYYKEVGIAKKLGIALGTGDDKFNPKQTITRQDMMVTAERAMKIAGRMLDEKDSDLSSFSDSGDVSAYAVNALAQLVKKGIIEGYNGMIMPKDTAIRAEAAVIIYRLLNI
;
A
#
# COMPACT_ATOMS: atom_id res chain seq x y z
N MET A 1 42.01 -52.57 -63.73
CA MET A 1 42.35 -51.44 -62.86
C MET A 1 41.03 -50.68 -62.48
N ARG A 2 40.41 -50.95 -61.34
CA ARG A 2 39.14 -50.34 -60.90
C ARG A 2 39.40 -49.38 -59.76
N LYS A 3 39.17 -48.08 -60.01
CA LYS A 3 39.26 -47.04 -58.98
C LYS A 3 37.99 -47.09 -58.10
N ARG A 4 38.17 -47.44 -56.84
CA ARG A 4 37.08 -47.30 -55.81
C ARG A 4 37.02 -45.87 -55.35
N LYS A 5 35.88 -45.21 -55.55
CA LYS A 5 35.55 -43.92 -54.99
C LYS A 5 35.05 -44.14 -53.56
N LEU A 6 35.74 -43.51 -52.60
CA LEU A 6 35.33 -43.47 -51.20
C LEU A 6 34.34 -42.35 -51.05
N ALA A 7 33.07 -42.64 -50.72
CA ALA A 7 32.08 -41.67 -50.40
C ALA A 7 32.13 -41.38 -48.89
N ILE A 8 32.49 -40.13 -48.54
CA ILE A 8 32.46 -39.66 -47.17
C ILE A 8 31.01 -39.19 -46.87
N LEU A 9 30.35 -39.93 -45.97
CA LEU A 9 29.04 -39.61 -45.45
C LEU A 9 29.20 -38.60 -44.29
N ILE A 10 28.89 -37.31 -44.52
CA ILE A 10 28.86 -36.31 -43.50
C ILE A 10 27.49 -36.36 -42.82
N CYS A 11 27.42 -36.92 -41.60
CA CYS A 11 26.25 -36.83 -40.74
C CYS A 11 26.12 -35.40 -40.19
N PHE A 12 25.17 -34.63 -40.69
CA PHE A 12 24.70 -33.39 -40.04
C PHE A 12 23.89 -33.76 -38.80
N ILE A 13 24.47 -33.62 -37.62
CA ILE A 13 23.73 -33.65 -36.37
C ILE A 13 23.07 -32.29 -36.25
N ALA A 14 21.76 -32.21 -36.56
CA ALA A 14 20.94 -31.07 -36.26
C ALA A 14 20.69 -31.02 -34.75
N VAL A 15 21.40 -30.16 -34.03
CA VAL A 15 21.10 -29.82 -32.65
C VAL A 15 19.82 -29.01 -32.65
N ILE A 16 18.70 -29.67 -32.37
CA ILE A 16 17.43 -28.97 -32.12
C ILE A 16 17.55 -28.34 -30.74
N THR A 17 17.93 -27.05 -30.68
CA THR A 17 17.78 -26.23 -29.50
C THR A 17 16.28 -25.93 -29.33
N THR A 18 15.60 -26.74 -28.52
CA THR A 18 14.27 -26.38 -28.02
C THR A 18 14.42 -25.13 -27.14
N ALA A 19 14.12 -23.99 -27.73
CA ALA A 19 13.93 -22.77 -26.94
C ALA A 19 12.77 -23.02 -25.96
N PHE A 20 13.10 -23.21 -24.70
CA PHE A 20 12.14 -23.17 -23.61
C PHE A 20 11.60 -21.72 -23.57
N MET A 21 10.50 -21.47 -24.26
CA MET A 21 9.72 -20.26 -24.03
C MET A 21 9.12 -20.40 -22.62
N PRO A 22 9.34 -19.44 -21.71
CA PRO A 22 8.63 -19.47 -20.45
C PRO A 22 7.14 -19.39 -20.76
N VAL A 23 6.40 -20.44 -20.42
CA VAL A 23 4.94 -20.42 -20.41
C VAL A 23 4.57 -19.29 -19.47
N LYS A 24 4.02 -18.18 -20.00
CA LYS A 24 3.36 -17.17 -19.20
C LYS A 24 2.28 -17.87 -18.41
N GLY A 25 2.55 -18.14 -17.14
CA GLY A 25 1.55 -18.69 -16.24
C GLY A 25 0.39 -17.69 -16.25
N TYR A 26 -0.77 -18.12 -16.70
CA TYR A 26 -2.01 -17.38 -16.46
C TYR A 26 -2.20 -17.38 -14.94
N THR A 27 -1.87 -16.28 -14.29
CA THR A 27 -2.30 -16.07 -12.92
C THR A 27 -3.82 -16.04 -12.95
N LYS A 28 -4.45 -16.98 -12.24
CA LYS A 28 -5.90 -17.00 -12.06
C LYS A 28 -6.27 -15.63 -11.49
N ALA A 29 -7.18 -14.93 -12.17
CA ALA A 29 -7.62 -13.62 -11.71
C ALA A 29 -8.11 -13.74 -10.25
N GLU A 30 -7.58 -12.90 -9.37
CA GLU A 30 -7.93 -12.95 -7.95
C GLU A 30 -9.37 -12.49 -7.73
N THR A 31 -10.02 -13.06 -6.73
CA THR A 31 -11.34 -12.59 -6.27
C THR A 31 -11.22 -11.18 -5.72
N GLY A 32 -12.08 -10.29 -6.15
CA GLY A 32 -12.13 -8.90 -5.71
C GLY A 32 -13.56 -8.40 -5.48
N PHE A 33 -13.65 -7.18 -4.96
CA PHE A 33 -14.91 -6.48 -4.76
C PHE A 33 -14.76 -5.02 -5.16
N SER A 34 -15.77 -4.47 -5.82
CA SER A 34 -15.75 -3.10 -6.33
C SER A 34 -17.10 -2.40 -6.14
N LEU A 35 -17.10 -1.06 -6.23
CA LEU A 35 -18.32 -0.26 -6.25
C LEU A 35 -18.47 0.42 -7.61
N THR A 36 -19.67 0.34 -8.17
CA THR A 36 -20.09 1.14 -9.32
C THR A 36 -21.11 2.18 -8.87
N LYS A 37 -20.95 3.44 -9.26
CA LYS A 37 -21.84 4.54 -8.90
C LYS A 37 -22.62 5.02 -10.11
N SER A 38 -23.89 5.43 -9.92
CA SER A 38 -24.71 6.04 -10.98
C SER A 38 -24.26 7.46 -11.35
N SER A 39 -23.51 8.13 -10.48
CA SER A 39 -22.93 9.47 -10.67
C SER A 39 -21.77 9.67 -9.69
N ASP A 40 -20.79 10.51 -10.07
CA ASP A 40 -19.69 10.93 -9.20
C ASP A 40 -20.10 12.07 -8.24
N GLN A 41 -21.20 12.76 -8.52
CA GLN A 41 -21.72 13.87 -7.72
C GLN A 41 -23.12 13.55 -7.20
N ALA A 42 -23.31 13.76 -5.91
CA ALA A 42 -24.65 13.81 -5.32
C ALA A 42 -25.30 15.17 -5.63
N LEU A 43 -26.61 15.17 -5.81
CA LEU A 43 -27.43 16.37 -5.97
C LEU A 43 -28.56 16.36 -4.93
N PRO A 44 -28.97 17.54 -4.40
CA PRO A 44 -30.06 17.63 -3.41
C PRO A 44 -31.32 16.89 -3.91
N ASP A 45 -31.91 16.12 -3.01
CA ASP A 45 -33.15 15.35 -3.23
C ASP A 45 -33.10 14.34 -4.42
N LYS A 46 -31.92 14.07 -4.98
CA LYS A 46 -31.72 13.04 -5.99
C LYS A 46 -31.14 11.78 -5.38
N THR A 47 -31.53 10.64 -5.94
CA THR A 47 -30.98 9.33 -5.56
C THR A 47 -29.65 9.11 -6.25
N LEU A 48 -28.65 8.75 -5.46
CA LEU A 48 -27.35 8.22 -5.91
C LEU A 48 -27.35 6.72 -5.65
N THR A 49 -27.31 5.92 -6.70
CA THR A 49 -27.26 4.46 -6.60
C THR A 49 -25.83 3.95 -6.67
N VAL A 50 -25.48 3.08 -5.73
CA VAL A 50 -24.17 2.41 -5.64
C VAL A 50 -24.40 0.91 -5.69
N THR A 51 -23.72 0.23 -6.60
CA THR A 51 -23.77 -1.23 -6.71
C THR A 51 -22.47 -1.82 -6.16
N LEU A 52 -22.58 -2.74 -5.22
CA LEU A 52 -21.47 -3.59 -4.79
C LEU A 52 -21.36 -4.76 -5.77
N ASN A 53 -20.21 -4.93 -6.38
CA ASN A 53 -19.89 -6.03 -7.29
C ASN A 53 -18.88 -6.98 -6.67
N GLY A 54 -19.01 -8.26 -6.99
CA GLY A 54 -17.97 -9.27 -6.78
C GLY A 54 -17.35 -9.64 -8.11
N ASP A 55 -16.01 -9.63 -8.14
CA ASP A 55 -15.21 -9.88 -9.34
C ASP A 55 -14.42 -11.17 -9.18
N ASN A 56 -14.46 -12.07 -10.17
CA ASN A 56 -13.79 -13.38 -10.16
C ASN A 56 -14.10 -14.19 -8.89
N LEU A 57 -15.34 -14.17 -8.44
CA LEU A 57 -15.79 -14.90 -7.26
C LEU A 57 -15.52 -16.39 -7.42
N ASN A 58 -15.13 -17.05 -6.34
CA ASN A 58 -14.92 -18.48 -6.26
C ASN A 58 -15.60 -19.07 -5.02
N GLY A 59 -16.94 -19.15 -5.08
CA GLY A 59 -17.71 -19.74 -4.01
C GLY A 59 -18.14 -18.77 -2.92
N LEU A 60 -18.57 -17.55 -3.23
CA LEU A 60 -19.09 -16.61 -2.23
C LEU A 60 -20.42 -17.11 -1.69
N TYR A 61 -20.46 -17.50 -0.41
CA TYR A 61 -21.65 -17.99 0.30
C TYR A 61 -22.31 -16.91 1.16
N ALA A 62 -21.49 -16.13 1.87
CA ALA A 62 -21.94 -14.99 2.67
C ALA A 62 -20.92 -13.85 2.57
N TYR A 63 -21.37 -12.62 2.83
CA TYR A 63 -20.48 -11.48 2.95
C TYR A 63 -21.00 -10.44 3.93
N GLU A 64 -20.07 -9.66 4.50
CA GLU A 64 -20.30 -8.41 5.20
C GLU A 64 -19.42 -7.33 4.54
N ALA A 65 -20.04 -6.28 4.01
CA ALA A 65 -19.33 -5.19 3.36
C ALA A 65 -19.49 -3.90 4.14
N SER A 66 -18.38 -3.20 4.35
CA SER A 66 -18.31 -1.90 5.01
C SER A 66 -18.01 -0.81 3.96
N ILE A 67 -18.87 0.19 3.87
CA ILE A 67 -18.81 1.27 2.87
C ILE A 67 -18.87 2.61 3.59
N LYS A 68 -17.84 3.45 3.39
CA LYS A 68 -17.82 4.84 3.89
C LYS A 68 -18.56 5.78 2.95
N PHE A 69 -19.13 6.83 3.52
CA PHE A 69 -19.73 7.95 2.80
C PHE A 69 -19.65 9.23 3.64
N ASP A 70 -19.82 10.40 3.02
CA ASP A 70 -19.92 11.68 3.76
C ASP A 70 -21.38 11.94 4.15
N PRO A 71 -21.73 11.91 5.47
CA PRO A 71 -23.09 12.09 5.96
C PRO A 71 -23.59 13.56 5.84
N LYS A 72 -22.69 14.50 5.49
CA LYS A 72 -23.07 15.88 5.18
C LYS A 72 -23.59 16.02 3.75
N ILE A 73 -23.15 15.13 2.85
CA ILE A 73 -23.46 15.18 1.42
C ILE A 73 -24.63 14.26 1.07
N VAL A 74 -24.66 13.04 1.68
CA VAL A 74 -25.71 12.05 1.42
C VAL A 74 -26.18 11.39 2.71
N GLU A 75 -27.35 10.75 2.67
CA GLU A 75 -27.85 9.85 3.70
C GLU A 75 -28.26 8.53 3.07
N LEU A 76 -28.15 7.43 3.81
CA LEU A 76 -28.63 6.13 3.38
C LEU A 76 -30.15 6.15 3.28
N ASP A 77 -30.70 5.84 2.11
CA ASP A 77 -32.14 5.69 1.86
C ASP A 77 -32.54 4.20 2.05
N LYS A 78 -31.98 3.33 1.20
CA LYS A 78 -32.23 1.88 1.29
C LYS A 78 -31.07 1.07 0.70
N ALA A 79 -31.03 -0.20 1.05
CA ALA A 79 -30.20 -1.17 0.33
C ALA A 79 -30.95 -2.49 0.16
N GLU A 80 -30.63 -3.20 -0.92
CA GLU A 80 -31.26 -4.47 -1.29
C GLU A 80 -30.22 -5.43 -1.87
N SER A 81 -30.38 -6.73 -1.61
CA SER A 81 -29.57 -7.77 -2.25
C SER A 81 -29.95 -7.94 -3.72
N LYS A 82 -28.98 -8.27 -4.54
CA LYS A 82 -29.18 -8.79 -5.89
C LYS A 82 -29.09 -10.32 -5.97
N LEU A 83 -28.87 -10.97 -4.82
CA LEU A 83 -28.72 -12.41 -4.68
C LEU A 83 -29.92 -13.03 -3.96
N ASP A 84 -30.19 -14.29 -4.25
CA ASP A 84 -31.19 -15.09 -3.52
C ASP A 84 -30.61 -15.59 -2.19
N GLY A 85 -31.20 -15.11 -1.07
CA GLY A 85 -30.77 -15.43 0.27
C GLY A 85 -31.34 -14.47 1.32
N TYR A 86 -30.71 -14.41 2.47
CA TYR A 86 -31.07 -13.52 3.55
C TYR A 86 -30.15 -12.27 3.56
N PHE A 87 -30.75 -11.12 3.38
CA PHE A 87 -30.08 -9.82 3.44
C PHE A 87 -30.41 -9.13 4.75
N ILE A 88 -29.39 -8.79 5.53
CA ILE A 88 -29.54 -8.12 6.82
C ILE A 88 -29.82 -6.64 6.56
N THR A 89 -30.82 -6.08 7.23
CA THR A 89 -31.16 -4.66 7.15
C THR A 89 -29.90 -3.81 7.38
N PRO A 90 -29.55 -2.94 6.43
CA PRO A 90 -28.33 -2.16 6.53
C PRO A 90 -28.38 -1.18 7.71
N LYS A 91 -27.24 -1.00 8.38
CA LYS A 91 -27.03 -0.04 9.45
C LYS A 91 -26.02 1.00 9.01
N ALA A 92 -26.39 2.27 9.16
CA ALA A 92 -25.49 3.40 8.90
C ALA A 92 -25.17 4.11 10.20
N GLU A 93 -23.87 4.19 10.54
CA GLU A 93 -23.35 4.87 11.72
C GLU A 93 -22.07 5.63 11.35
N ASP A 94 -21.92 6.85 11.81
CA ASP A 94 -20.70 7.69 11.65
C ASP A 94 -20.13 7.72 10.21
N GLY A 95 -21.03 7.84 9.21
CA GLY A 95 -20.62 7.88 7.80
C GLY A 95 -20.12 6.53 7.26
N THR A 96 -20.50 5.44 7.91
CA THR A 96 -20.24 4.07 7.44
C THR A 96 -21.55 3.30 7.36
N VAL A 97 -21.82 2.67 6.23
CA VAL A 97 -22.90 1.69 6.09
C VAL A 97 -22.32 0.29 6.04
N THR A 98 -22.87 -0.59 6.86
CA THR A 98 -22.58 -2.03 6.82
C THR A 98 -23.76 -2.76 6.22
N ILE A 99 -23.50 -3.56 5.20
CA ILE A 99 -24.46 -4.47 4.57
C ILE A 99 -23.96 -5.89 4.70
N ALA A 100 -24.86 -6.83 4.95
CA ALA A 100 -24.51 -8.23 5.06
C ALA A 100 -25.57 -9.14 4.39
N PHE A 101 -25.08 -10.25 3.86
CA PHE A 101 -25.87 -11.23 3.12
C PHE A 101 -25.38 -12.64 3.43
N THR A 102 -26.30 -13.60 3.46
CA THR A 102 -25.97 -15.03 3.49
C THR A 102 -26.95 -15.84 2.66
N LYS A 103 -26.45 -16.85 1.98
CA LYS A 103 -27.30 -17.91 1.41
C LYS A 103 -27.96 -18.73 2.54
N ILE A 104 -29.06 -19.34 2.23
CA ILE A 104 -29.81 -20.20 3.19
C ILE A 104 -29.67 -21.64 2.73
N GLY A 105 -29.32 -22.53 3.65
CA GLY A 105 -29.24 -23.96 3.43
C GLY A 105 -27.96 -24.38 2.67
N LYS A 106 -27.92 -25.62 2.18
CA LYS A 106 -26.79 -26.18 1.45
C LYS A 106 -26.83 -25.74 -0.03
N LYS A 107 -26.40 -24.51 -0.29
CA LYS A 107 -26.31 -23.96 -1.66
C LYS A 107 -24.86 -23.76 -2.06
N ALA A 108 -24.58 -23.85 -3.35
CA ALA A 108 -23.28 -23.44 -3.91
C ALA A 108 -23.06 -21.94 -3.72
N GLY A 109 -21.81 -21.53 -3.51
CA GLY A 109 -21.44 -20.11 -3.50
C GLY A 109 -21.48 -19.49 -4.89
N GLU A 110 -21.58 -18.16 -4.95
CA GLU A 110 -21.53 -17.39 -6.20
C GLU A 110 -20.17 -17.55 -6.88
N GLN A 111 -20.18 -17.52 -8.22
CA GLN A 111 -19.02 -17.69 -9.08
C GLN A 111 -18.94 -16.56 -10.10
N GLY A 112 -17.72 -16.21 -10.50
CA GLY A 112 -17.48 -15.21 -11.57
C GLY A 112 -17.81 -13.78 -11.14
N ASN A 113 -18.27 -12.97 -12.10
CA ASN A 113 -18.59 -11.55 -11.86
C ASN A 113 -20.08 -11.38 -11.61
N THR A 114 -20.46 -10.78 -10.49
CA THR A 114 -21.86 -10.70 -10.06
C THR A 114 -22.11 -9.40 -9.27
N ALA A 115 -23.24 -8.74 -9.56
CA ALA A 115 -23.74 -7.67 -8.72
C ALA A 115 -24.33 -8.28 -7.42
N LEU A 116 -23.84 -7.82 -6.27
CA LEU A 116 -24.18 -8.39 -4.97
C LEU A 116 -25.29 -7.63 -4.25
N ALA A 117 -25.21 -6.30 -4.27
CA ALA A 117 -26.20 -5.43 -3.63
C ALA A 117 -26.31 -4.09 -4.36
N SER A 118 -27.48 -3.47 -4.23
CA SER A 118 -27.75 -2.09 -4.63
C SER A 118 -28.02 -1.25 -3.39
N ILE A 119 -27.28 -0.17 -3.22
CA ILE A 119 -27.37 0.77 -2.11
C ILE A 119 -27.82 2.11 -2.67
N GLN A 120 -28.89 2.69 -2.15
CA GLN A 120 -29.39 3.99 -2.55
C GLN A 120 -29.13 5.01 -1.47
N PHE A 121 -28.55 6.13 -1.86
CA PHE A 121 -28.35 7.29 -1.02
C PHE A 121 -29.19 8.44 -1.52
N LYS A 122 -29.80 9.19 -0.63
CA LYS A 122 -30.46 10.45 -0.93
C LYS A 122 -29.46 11.59 -0.79
N GLY A 123 -29.33 12.42 -1.80
CA GLY A 123 -28.47 13.61 -1.74
C GLY A 123 -29.06 14.69 -0.82
N LYS A 124 -28.23 15.24 0.06
CA LYS A 124 -28.53 16.35 0.97
C LYS A 124 -28.00 17.67 0.42
N THR A 125 -26.78 17.62 -0.11
CA THR A 125 -26.12 18.75 -0.74
C THR A 125 -25.42 18.31 -2.02
N LYS A 126 -25.11 19.27 -2.90
CA LYS A 126 -24.31 18.98 -4.10
C LYS A 126 -22.85 18.77 -3.70
N GLY A 127 -22.25 17.64 -4.14
CA GLY A 127 -20.83 17.37 -3.90
C GLY A 127 -20.48 15.90 -4.12
N ASP A 128 -19.20 15.59 -3.99
CA ASP A 128 -18.71 14.20 -3.92
C ASP A 128 -19.11 13.60 -2.57
N ALA A 129 -19.89 12.55 -2.60
CA ALA A 129 -20.34 11.86 -1.39
C ALA A 129 -19.24 11.02 -0.71
N GLY A 130 -18.03 10.97 -1.23
CA GLY A 130 -16.89 10.24 -0.66
C GLY A 130 -17.12 8.74 -0.52
N ILE A 131 -18.03 8.16 -1.34
CA ILE A 131 -18.44 6.75 -1.19
C ILE A 131 -17.29 5.83 -1.59
N LYS A 132 -16.84 5.01 -0.64
CA LYS A 132 -15.72 4.06 -0.80
C LYS A 132 -16.01 2.74 -0.10
N LEU A 133 -15.70 1.64 -0.78
CA LEU A 133 -15.66 0.31 -0.15
C LEU A 133 -14.45 0.27 0.79
N VAL A 134 -14.66 -0.10 2.03
CA VAL A 134 -13.59 -0.23 3.03
C VAL A 134 -13.07 -1.67 3.07
N SER A 135 -13.99 -2.60 3.25
CA SER A 135 -13.66 -4.02 3.33
C SER A 135 -14.86 -4.89 3.00
N VAL A 136 -14.60 -6.11 2.58
CA VAL A 136 -15.58 -7.19 2.51
C VAL A 136 -15.02 -8.40 3.26
N LYS A 137 -15.75 -8.87 4.28
CA LYS A 137 -15.54 -10.20 4.84
C LYS A 137 -16.39 -11.17 4.03
N ALA A 138 -15.78 -12.14 3.42
CA ALA A 138 -16.45 -13.14 2.58
C ALA A 138 -16.27 -14.53 3.18
N LEU A 139 -17.35 -15.33 3.16
CA LEU A 139 -17.33 -16.71 3.58
C LEU A 139 -17.60 -17.60 2.36
N ASP A 140 -16.88 -18.70 2.27
CA ASP A 140 -17.15 -19.77 1.32
C ASP A 140 -18.24 -20.76 1.87
N PRO A 141 -18.69 -21.76 1.10
CA PRO A 141 -19.66 -22.75 1.57
C PRO A 141 -19.18 -23.61 2.74
N ALA A 142 -17.87 -23.66 3.01
CA ALA A 142 -17.30 -24.33 4.19
C ALA A 142 -17.20 -23.37 5.40
N LEU A 143 -17.74 -22.15 5.28
CA LEU A 143 -17.70 -21.07 6.28
C LEU A 143 -16.27 -20.56 6.59
N LYS A 144 -15.33 -20.79 5.68
CA LYS A 144 -14.00 -20.20 5.79
C LYS A 144 -14.06 -18.72 5.44
N GLU A 145 -13.62 -17.88 6.38
CA GLU A 145 -13.59 -16.43 6.21
C GLU A 145 -12.34 -15.98 5.44
N THR A 146 -12.55 -15.02 4.56
CA THR A 146 -11.46 -14.24 3.91
C THR A 146 -11.86 -12.76 3.96
N VAL A 147 -10.95 -11.92 4.42
CA VAL A 147 -11.17 -10.46 4.49
C VAL A 147 -10.49 -9.80 3.31
N TYR A 148 -11.29 -9.17 2.46
CA TYR A 148 -10.84 -8.35 1.34
C TYR A 148 -10.91 -6.88 1.77
N LYS A 149 -9.76 -6.24 1.86
CA LYS A 149 -9.68 -4.78 2.02
C LYS A 149 -9.66 -4.16 0.64
N ASN A 150 -10.44 -3.09 0.44
CA ASN A 150 -10.43 -2.43 -0.87
C ASN A 150 -9.06 -1.81 -1.11
N LYS A 151 -8.47 -2.14 -2.25
CA LYS A 151 -7.17 -1.61 -2.63
C LYS A 151 -7.31 -0.11 -2.89
N THR A 152 -6.68 0.70 -2.05
CA THR A 152 -6.60 2.14 -2.30
C THR A 152 -5.71 2.36 -3.50
N SER A 153 -6.24 2.89 -4.58
CA SER A 153 -5.49 3.25 -5.78
C SER A 153 -5.43 4.76 -5.92
N PHE A 154 -4.36 5.24 -6.53
CA PHE A 154 -4.17 6.67 -6.84
C PHE A 154 -3.95 6.86 -8.34
N ASP A 155 -4.56 7.90 -8.90
CA ASP A 155 -4.56 8.15 -10.34
C ASP A 155 -3.22 8.69 -10.84
N ASP A 156 -2.41 9.27 -9.95
CA ASP A 156 -1.15 9.94 -10.25
C ASP A 156 0.11 9.06 -10.06
N LEU A 157 -0.04 7.74 -10.09
CA LEU A 157 1.07 6.80 -10.01
C LEU A 157 1.69 6.45 -11.38
N GLY A 158 1.25 7.09 -12.47
CA GLY A 158 1.89 6.99 -13.78
C GLY A 158 3.36 7.48 -13.71
N GLY A 159 4.31 6.67 -14.24
CA GLY A 159 5.75 6.93 -14.11
C GLY A 159 6.36 6.52 -12.75
N TYR A 160 5.55 6.00 -11.83
CA TYR A 160 5.98 5.48 -10.52
C TYR A 160 5.50 4.04 -10.31
N GLU A 161 5.41 3.26 -11.38
CA GLU A 161 4.97 1.87 -11.37
C GLU A 161 5.82 1.01 -10.43
N TRP A 162 7.09 1.35 -10.27
CA TRP A 162 8.04 0.70 -9.37
C TRP A 162 7.68 0.80 -7.88
N ALA A 163 6.85 1.79 -7.49
CA ALA A 163 6.41 2.01 -6.11
C ALA A 163 4.90 1.78 -5.93
N ARG A 164 4.16 1.46 -7.01
CA ARG A 164 2.70 1.36 -6.99
C ARG A 164 2.19 0.36 -5.97
N MET A 165 2.75 -0.85 -5.96
CA MET A 165 2.32 -1.92 -5.07
C MET A 165 2.49 -1.53 -3.59
N GLU A 166 3.63 -0.96 -3.24
CA GLU A 166 3.96 -0.54 -1.89
C GLU A 166 3.07 0.61 -1.42
N ILE A 167 2.87 1.63 -2.28
CA ILE A 167 2.00 2.77 -1.99
C ILE A 167 0.56 2.31 -1.76
N GLU A 168 0.00 1.53 -2.68
CA GLU A 168 -1.38 1.04 -2.58
C GLU A 168 -1.58 0.10 -1.38
N SER A 169 -0.61 -0.76 -1.07
CA SER A 169 -0.63 -1.64 0.11
C SER A 169 -0.64 -0.85 1.42
N LEU A 170 0.28 0.11 1.57
CA LEU A 170 0.36 0.95 2.76
C LEU A 170 -0.86 1.85 2.91
N ALA A 171 -1.41 2.36 1.81
CA ALA A 171 -2.64 3.15 1.83
C ALA A 171 -3.86 2.31 2.21
N THR A 172 -3.96 1.10 1.68
CA THR A 172 -5.01 0.13 2.04
C THR A 172 -4.96 -0.23 3.52
N SER A 173 -3.75 -0.35 4.09
CA SER A 173 -3.54 -0.57 5.52
C SER A 173 -3.75 0.69 6.38
N GLY A 174 -3.97 1.86 5.76
CA GLY A 174 -4.16 3.13 6.48
C GLY A 174 -2.87 3.75 7.03
N ILE A 175 -1.72 3.17 6.74
CA ILE A 175 -0.40 3.66 7.20
C ILE A 175 -0.06 4.99 6.52
N ILE A 176 -0.27 5.07 5.20
CA ILE A 176 -0.08 6.30 4.44
C ILE A 176 -1.43 6.84 3.94
N LYS A 177 -1.44 8.13 3.63
CA LYS A 177 -2.62 8.79 3.02
C LYS A 177 -2.20 9.52 1.76
N GLY A 178 -3.13 9.61 0.79
CA GLY A 178 -2.99 10.51 -0.34
C GLY A 178 -2.98 11.98 0.08
N THR A 179 -2.55 12.84 -0.83
CA THR A 179 -2.71 14.30 -0.71
C THR A 179 -4.15 14.72 -1.02
N SER A 180 -4.89 13.85 -1.69
CA SER A 180 -6.35 13.91 -1.86
C SER A 180 -6.94 12.49 -1.82
N SER A 181 -8.23 12.37 -2.13
CA SER A 181 -8.91 11.06 -2.25
C SER A 181 -8.39 10.20 -3.39
N THR A 182 -7.82 10.81 -4.43
CA THR A 182 -7.38 10.13 -5.67
C THR A 182 -5.91 10.36 -6.02
N THR A 183 -5.20 11.25 -5.30
CA THR A 183 -3.80 11.58 -5.58
C THR A 183 -2.89 11.24 -4.41
N PHE A 184 -1.72 10.71 -4.70
CA PHE A 184 -0.67 10.41 -3.73
C PHE A 184 0.44 11.45 -3.74
N SER A 185 0.68 12.11 -4.88
CA SER A 185 1.81 12.99 -5.15
C SER A 185 3.17 12.29 -5.00
N PRO A 186 3.43 11.21 -5.76
CA PRO A 186 4.60 10.33 -5.55
C PRO A 186 5.94 11.06 -5.70
N GLY A 187 6.05 12.00 -6.64
CA GLY A 187 7.25 12.80 -6.90
C GLY A 187 7.47 13.97 -5.94
N ALA A 188 6.51 14.28 -5.07
CA ALA A 188 6.67 15.37 -4.11
C ALA A 188 7.77 15.04 -3.10
N LYS A 189 8.60 16.04 -2.75
CA LYS A 189 9.61 15.88 -1.70
C LYS A 189 8.94 15.67 -0.35
N ILE A 190 9.46 14.70 0.42
CA ILE A 190 8.93 14.41 1.76
C ILE A 190 9.68 15.23 2.81
N THR A 191 8.94 15.75 3.79
CA THR A 191 9.55 16.47 4.90
C THR A 191 10.07 15.53 5.98
N ARG A 192 10.97 16.02 6.83
CA ARG A 192 11.49 15.28 7.98
C ARG A 192 10.35 14.86 8.94
N ALA A 193 9.41 15.75 9.18
CA ALA A 193 8.25 15.46 10.04
C ALA A 193 7.32 14.43 9.42
N ASP A 194 7.03 14.51 8.12
CA ASP A 194 6.19 13.54 7.43
C ASP A 194 6.80 12.13 7.48
N PHE A 195 8.10 12.01 7.15
CA PHE A 195 8.75 10.71 7.18
C PHE A 195 8.78 10.09 8.58
N VAL A 196 9.16 10.86 9.60
CA VAL A 196 9.17 10.38 11.00
C VAL A 196 7.76 9.97 11.44
N SER A 197 6.74 10.76 11.09
CA SER A 197 5.35 10.45 11.45
C SER A 197 4.86 9.16 10.78
N LEU A 198 5.21 8.95 9.52
CA LEU A 198 4.90 7.70 8.82
C LEU A 198 5.60 6.51 9.47
N LEU A 199 6.87 6.66 9.80
CA LEU A 199 7.69 5.59 10.38
C LEU A 199 7.20 5.18 11.78
N VAL A 200 6.89 6.14 12.66
CA VAL A 200 6.34 5.90 14.00
C VAL A 200 5.01 5.16 13.91
N ARG A 201 4.12 5.58 13.02
CA ARG A 201 2.82 4.91 12.80
C ARG A 201 2.97 3.52 12.19
N ALA A 202 3.83 3.37 11.21
CA ALA A 202 4.05 2.10 10.52
C ALA A 202 4.60 1.00 11.46
N LEU A 203 5.50 1.38 12.37
CA LEU A 203 6.09 0.46 13.34
C LEU A 203 5.33 0.42 14.67
N GLU A 204 4.17 1.10 14.77
CA GLU A 204 3.32 1.16 15.96
C GLU A 204 4.11 1.57 17.22
N LEU A 205 5.08 2.47 17.06
CA LEU A 205 5.92 2.93 18.17
C LEU A 205 5.13 3.86 19.08
N ASP A 206 5.27 3.67 20.38
CA ASP A 206 4.63 4.51 21.40
C ASP A 206 5.60 4.87 22.52
N ALA A 207 5.44 6.07 23.07
CA ALA A 207 6.15 6.55 24.25
C ALA A 207 5.41 7.74 24.84
N GLU A 208 5.56 7.97 26.13
CA GLU A 208 5.05 9.18 26.78
C GLU A 208 5.82 10.41 26.33
N VAL A 209 5.10 11.37 25.72
CA VAL A 209 5.68 12.63 25.21
C VAL A 209 5.63 13.69 26.28
N ALA A 210 6.73 13.81 27.05
CA ALA A 210 6.89 14.86 28.07
C ALA A 210 7.33 16.21 27.49
N GLY A 211 7.78 16.27 26.25
CA GLY A 211 8.26 17.48 25.56
C GLY A 211 8.70 17.18 24.13
N ASN A 212 8.99 18.25 23.40
CA ASN A 212 9.38 18.17 21.98
C ASN A 212 10.57 19.10 21.67
N PHE A 213 10.99 19.15 20.41
CA PHE A 213 11.95 20.13 19.93
C PHE A 213 11.33 21.52 19.96
N LYS A 214 12.18 22.56 20.12
CA LYS A 214 11.73 23.96 20.27
C LYS A 214 10.90 24.49 19.08
N ASP A 215 11.15 23.94 17.90
CA ASP A 215 10.48 24.30 16.64
C ASP A 215 9.32 23.37 16.25
N VAL A 216 8.91 22.48 17.17
CA VAL A 216 7.73 21.59 17.03
C VAL A 216 6.67 22.01 18.04
N LYS A 217 5.58 22.59 17.54
CA LYS A 217 4.52 23.17 18.38
C LYS A 217 3.43 22.15 18.67
N GLN A 218 2.78 22.26 19.80
CA GLN A 218 1.73 21.34 20.26
C GLN A 218 0.55 21.19 19.26
N ASN A 219 0.27 22.21 18.48
CA ASN A 219 -0.79 22.20 17.46
C ASN A 219 -0.33 21.66 16.10
N ASP A 220 0.93 21.28 15.94
CA ASP A 220 1.41 20.66 14.71
C ASP A 220 0.87 19.22 14.61
N TYR A 221 0.39 18.83 13.43
CA TYR A 221 -0.20 17.51 13.21
C TYR A 221 0.78 16.33 13.44
N TYR A 222 2.07 16.62 13.42
CA TYR A 222 3.17 15.69 13.66
C TYR A 222 3.72 15.74 15.10
N TYR A 223 3.12 16.55 15.99
CA TYR A 223 3.65 16.80 17.35
C TYR A 223 3.84 15.50 18.12
N LYS A 224 2.84 14.62 18.11
CA LYS A 224 2.86 13.36 18.86
C LYS A 224 3.97 12.45 18.33
N GLU A 225 3.99 12.19 17.03
CA GLU A 225 4.92 11.25 16.41
C GLU A 225 6.37 11.72 16.50
N VAL A 226 6.63 13.02 16.27
CA VAL A 226 7.98 13.59 16.44
C VAL A 226 8.41 13.55 17.91
N GLY A 227 7.52 13.78 18.86
CA GLY A 227 7.79 13.64 20.29
C GLY A 227 8.14 12.20 20.70
N ILE A 228 7.40 11.20 20.19
CA ILE A 228 7.71 9.78 20.37
C ILE A 228 9.10 9.47 19.80
N ALA A 229 9.38 9.88 18.57
CA ALA A 229 10.66 9.66 17.91
C ALA A 229 11.83 10.32 18.67
N LYS A 230 11.64 11.53 19.22
CA LYS A 230 12.61 12.20 20.10
C LYS A 230 12.84 11.38 21.36
N LYS A 231 11.79 10.98 22.05
CA LYS A 231 11.85 10.22 23.29
C LYS A 231 12.57 8.87 23.12
N LEU A 232 12.34 8.19 22.01
CA LEU A 232 12.95 6.90 21.69
C LEU A 232 14.36 7.03 21.06
N GLY A 233 14.87 8.23 20.85
CA GLY A 233 16.20 8.44 20.24
C GLY A 233 16.26 8.17 18.74
N ILE A 234 15.12 8.06 18.07
CA ILE A 234 15.02 7.90 16.61
C ILE A 234 15.34 9.21 15.93
N ALA A 235 14.74 10.31 16.39
CA ALA A 235 15.01 11.67 15.93
C ALA A 235 15.93 12.39 16.91
N LEU A 236 17.15 12.74 16.47
CA LEU A 236 18.15 13.43 17.30
C LEU A 236 18.15 14.95 17.14
N GLY A 237 17.38 15.47 16.19
CA GLY A 237 17.39 16.90 15.85
C GLY A 237 18.59 17.28 14.96
N THR A 238 18.72 18.61 14.77
CA THR A 238 19.74 19.22 13.85
C THR A 238 20.68 20.17 14.59
N GLY A 239 20.61 20.21 15.91
CA GLY A 239 21.31 21.12 16.80
C GLY A 239 20.36 22.13 17.45
N ASP A 240 20.81 22.81 18.54
CA ASP A 240 20.07 23.79 19.32
C ASP A 240 18.66 23.36 19.77
N ASP A 241 18.46 22.06 19.99
CA ASP A 241 17.15 21.44 20.27
C ASP A 241 16.10 21.73 19.19
N LYS A 242 16.51 21.78 17.90
CA LYS A 242 15.64 21.94 16.73
C LYS A 242 15.56 20.65 15.93
N PHE A 243 14.42 20.42 15.32
CA PHE A 243 14.13 19.28 14.45
C PHE A 243 14.10 19.63 12.96
N ASN A 244 13.79 20.89 12.64
CA ASN A 244 13.53 21.37 11.30
C ASN A 244 12.40 20.57 10.59
N PRO A 245 11.18 20.53 11.16
CA PRO A 245 10.11 19.61 10.74
C PRO A 245 9.70 19.74 9.28
N LYS A 246 9.72 20.96 8.75
CA LYS A 246 9.29 21.28 7.37
C LYS A 246 10.40 21.18 6.33
N GLN A 247 11.65 20.96 6.77
CA GLN A 247 12.76 20.74 5.84
C GLN A 247 12.60 19.39 5.15
N THR A 248 12.91 19.31 3.86
CA THR A 248 12.98 18.04 3.12
C THR A 248 14.07 17.14 3.71
N ILE A 249 13.79 15.84 3.83
CA ILE A 249 14.77 14.89 4.34
C ILE A 249 15.69 14.40 3.21
N THR A 250 16.98 14.24 3.48
CA THR A 250 17.89 13.58 2.55
C THR A 250 17.71 12.07 2.59
N ARG A 251 18.10 11.37 1.52
CA ARG A 251 18.02 9.91 1.45
C ARG A 251 18.85 9.27 2.59
N GLN A 252 20.06 9.73 2.85
CA GLN A 252 20.87 9.19 3.97
C GLN A 252 20.23 9.44 5.33
N ASP A 253 19.63 10.61 5.58
CA ASP A 253 18.97 10.89 6.86
C ASP A 253 17.70 10.07 7.04
N MET A 254 16.94 9.86 5.94
CA MET A 254 15.79 8.97 5.93
C MET A 254 16.19 7.55 6.34
N MET A 255 17.26 7.02 5.77
CA MET A 255 17.78 5.68 6.03
C MET A 255 18.33 5.53 7.46
N VAL A 256 19.08 6.52 7.96
CA VAL A 256 19.55 6.53 9.36
C VAL A 256 18.39 6.55 10.36
N THR A 257 17.35 7.32 10.05
CA THR A 257 16.14 7.39 10.90
C THR A 257 15.39 6.05 10.87
N ALA A 258 15.27 5.42 9.70
CA ALA A 258 14.66 4.11 9.54
C ALA A 258 15.42 3.01 10.32
N GLU A 259 16.73 2.97 10.22
CA GLU A 259 17.58 2.00 10.93
C GLU A 259 17.44 2.13 12.46
N ARG A 260 17.43 3.36 12.99
CA ARG A 260 17.20 3.59 14.42
C ARG A 260 15.82 3.10 14.87
N ALA A 261 14.80 3.38 14.09
CA ALA A 261 13.44 2.93 14.38
C ALA A 261 13.33 1.40 14.39
N MET A 262 13.99 0.72 13.46
CA MET A 262 14.03 -0.74 13.40
C MET A 262 14.72 -1.36 14.63
N LYS A 263 15.81 -0.75 15.11
CA LYS A 263 16.46 -1.16 16.37
C LYS A 263 15.52 -1.05 17.56
N ILE A 264 14.81 0.07 17.68
CA ILE A 264 13.81 0.28 18.74
C ILE A 264 12.66 -0.72 18.65
N ALA A 265 12.20 -1.05 17.43
CA ALA A 265 11.16 -2.05 17.21
C ALA A 265 11.60 -3.50 17.49
N GLY A 266 12.86 -3.73 17.91
CA GLY A 266 13.41 -5.07 18.14
C GLY A 266 13.62 -5.89 16.86
N ARG A 267 13.55 -5.27 15.70
CA ARG A 267 13.82 -5.89 14.40
C ARG A 267 15.29 -5.66 14.05
N MET A 268 16.18 -6.39 14.74
CA MET A 268 17.63 -6.18 14.69
C MET A 268 18.19 -6.28 13.27
N LEU A 269 19.07 -5.32 12.95
CA LEU A 269 19.83 -5.25 11.72
C LEU A 269 21.34 -5.50 11.96
N ASP A 270 21.69 -6.32 12.95
CA ASP A 270 23.09 -6.64 13.26
C ASP A 270 23.67 -7.55 12.17
N GLU A 271 24.00 -6.95 11.04
CA GLU A 271 24.67 -7.61 9.93
C GLU A 271 26.17 -7.27 10.00
N LYS A 272 26.96 -8.24 10.41
CA LYS A 272 28.43 -8.16 10.26
C LYS A 272 28.81 -8.16 8.78
N ASP A 273 29.91 -7.52 8.45
CA ASP A 273 30.48 -7.48 7.09
C ASP A 273 29.54 -6.83 6.04
N SER A 274 28.76 -5.85 6.45
CA SER A 274 28.00 -5.02 5.52
C SER A 274 28.84 -3.83 5.06
N ASP A 275 28.88 -3.58 3.76
CA ASP A 275 29.59 -2.44 3.16
C ASP A 275 28.77 -1.76 2.05
N LEU A 276 29.30 -0.71 1.50
CA LEU A 276 28.70 0.07 0.41
C LEU A 276 29.55 0.03 -0.87
N SER A 277 30.52 -0.88 -0.95
CA SER A 277 31.51 -0.94 -2.04
C SER A 277 30.89 -1.18 -3.42
N SER A 278 29.69 -1.76 -3.47
CA SER A 278 28.93 -1.98 -4.71
C SER A 278 28.34 -0.69 -5.32
N PHE A 279 28.40 0.45 -4.60
CA PHE A 279 27.86 1.72 -5.08
C PHE A 279 28.96 2.70 -5.42
N SER A 280 28.88 3.27 -6.62
CA SER A 280 29.91 4.18 -7.16
C SER A 280 30.02 5.51 -6.40
N ASP A 281 28.96 5.91 -5.70
CA ASP A 281 28.87 7.13 -4.89
C ASP A 281 28.96 6.88 -3.38
N SER A 282 29.47 5.72 -2.97
CA SER A 282 29.64 5.37 -1.54
C SER A 282 30.51 6.37 -0.78
N GLY A 283 31.46 7.02 -1.45
CA GLY A 283 32.29 8.07 -0.88
C GLY A 283 31.54 9.36 -0.50
N ASP A 284 30.35 9.60 -1.05
CA ASP A 284 29.51 10.76 -0.73
C ASP A 284 28.66 10.56 0.53
N VAL A 285 28.62 9.32 1.05
CA VAL A 285 27.89 9.01 2.28
C VAL A 285 28.60 9.63 3.48
N SER A 286 27.85 10.39 4.28
CA SER A 286 28.40 10.98 5.51
C SER A 286 28.79 9.89 6.51
N ALA A 287 29.89 10.07 7.23
CA ALA A 287 30.43 9.07 8.15
C ALA A 287 29.41 8.52 9.16
N TYR A 288 28.49 9.37 9.66
CA TYR A 288 27.43 8.94 10.58
C TYR A 288 26.39 8.00 9.95
N ALA A 289 26.27 7.99 8.62
CA ALA A 289 25.26 7.24 7.91
C ALA A 289 25.78 5.91 7.33
N VAL A 290 27.11 5.75 7.19
CA VAL A 290 27.70 4.58 6.52
C VAL A 290 27.19 3.26 7.09
N ASN A 291 27.24 3.08 8.39
CA ASN A 291 26.82 1.82 9.03
C ASN A 291 25.33 1.53 8.82
N ALA A 292 24.48 2.55 8.99
CA ALA A 292 23.04 2.41 8.81
C ALA A 292 22.68 2.02 7.36
N LEU A 293 23.28 2.71 6.38
CA LEU A 293 23.05 2.41 4.97
C LEU A 293 23.55 1.02 4.59
N ALA A 294 24.74 0.62 5.03
CA ALA A 294 25.32 -0.68 4.77
C ALA A 294 24.42 -1.83 5.28
N GLN A 295 23.89 -1.69 6.49
CA GLN A 295 22.94 -2.68 7.05
C GLN A 295 21.65 -2.76 6.26
N LEU A 296 21.06 -1.63 5.86
CA LEU A 296 19.83 -1.58 5.09
C LEU A 296 20.01 -2.13 3.66
N VAL A 297 21.19 -1.92 3.06
CA VAL A 297 21.56 -2.52 1.76
C VAL A 297 21.66 -4.04 1.89
N LYS A 298 22.36 -4.54 2.90
CA LYS A 298 22.52 -5.99 3.11
C LYS A 298 21.19 -6.69 3.34
N LYS A 299 20.23 -6.02 3.96
CA LYS A 299 18.85 -6.51 4.14
C LYS A 299 17.96 -6.36 2.92
N GLY A 300 18.46 -5.80 1.81
CA GLY A 300 17.66 -5.58 0.61
C GLY A 300 16.59 -4.49 0.75
N ILE A 301 16.67 -3.66 1.82
CA ILE A 301 15.75 -2.52 2.01
C ILE A 301 16.13 -1.40 1.05
N ILE A 302 17.43 -1.23 0.80
CA ILE A 302 18.00 -0.26 -0.15
C ILE A 302 18.66 -1.04 -1.29
N GLU A 303 18.28 -0.73 -2.52
CA GLU A 303 18.87 -1.33 -3.74
C GLU A 303 19.67 -0.30 -4.54
N GLY A 304 19.44 1.00 -4.28
CA GLY A 304 20.00 2.07 -5.11
C GLY A 304 19.36 2.16 -6.50
N TYR A 305 19.94 3.01 -7.34
CA TYR A 305 19.53 3.16 -8.73
C TYR A 305 20.77 3.38 -9.61
N ASN A 306 20.91 2.61 -10.69
CA ASN A 306 22.10 2.62 -11.57
C ASN A 306 23.45 2.52 -10.81
N GLY A 307 23.51 1.68 -9.77
CA GLY A 307 24.72 1.51 -8.96
C GLY A 307 25.06 2.70 -8.05
N MET A 308 24.08 3.56 -7.74
CA MET A 308 24.22 4.72 -6.84
C MET A 308 23.18 4.71 -5.74
N ILE A 309 23.56 5.20 -4.55
CA ILE A 309 22.66 5.42 -3.39
C ILE A 309 22.01 6.80 -3.44
N MET A 310 22.73 7.80 -3.97
CA MET A 310 22.39 9.22 -3.98
C MET A 310 22.13 9.76 -2.57
N PRO A 311 23.10 9.67 -1.63
CA PRO A 311 22.87 9.87 -0.20
C PRO A 311 22.45 11.30 0.15
N LYS A 312 22.92 12.29 -0.61
CA LYS A 312 22.64 13.73 -0.37
C LYS A 312 21.36 14.22 -1.03
N ASP A 313 20.78 13.45 -1.95
CA ASP A 313 19.55 13.83 -2.63
C ASP A 313 18.37 13.87 -1.65
N THR A 314 17.42 14.76 -1.92
CA THR A 314 16.20 14.83 -1.14
C THR A 314 15.25 13.70 -1.54
N ALA A 315 14.75 12.97 -0.56
CA ALA A 315 13.81 11.87 -0.78
C ALA A 315 12.45 12.36 -1.27
N ILE A 316 11.81 11.55 -2.11
CA ILE A 316 10.43 11.75 -2.54
C ILE A 316 9.46 10.83 -1.79
N ARG A 317 8.16 11.14 -1.83
CA ARG A 317 7.14 10.39 -1.12
C ARG A 317 7.05 8.93 -1.57
N ALA A 318 7.26 8.64 -2.85
CA ALA A 318 7.30 7.27 -3.36
C ALA A 318 8.46 6.46 -2.76
N GLU A 319 9.65 7.02 -2.66
CA GLU A 319 10.80 6.36 -2.04
C GLU A 319 10.56 6.06 -0.56
N ALA A 320 10.00 7.03 0.17
CA ALA A 320 9.63 6.84 1.57
C ALA A 320 8.61 5.70 1.75
N ALA A 321 7.60 5.59 0.88
CA ALA A 321 6.63 4.51 0.91
C ALA A 321 7.31 3.15 0.68
N VAL A 322 8.17 3.02 -0.32
CA VAL A 322 8.89 1.76 -0.59
C VAL A 322 9.76 1.35 0.59
N ILE A 323 10.51 2.27 1.18
CA ILE A 323 11.34 1.98 2.36
C ILE A 323 10.45 1.49 3.51
N ILE A 324 9.37 2.20 3.86
CA ILE A 324 8.47 1.80 4.95
C ILE A 324 7.85 0.42 4.66
N TYR A 325 7.39 0.16 3.43
CA TYR A 325 6.83 -1.13 3.07
C TYR A 325 7.85 -2.26 3.27
N ARG A 326 9.08 -2.08 2.80
CA ARG A 326 10.16 -3.06 2.96
C ARG A 326 10.50 -3.31 4.43
N LEU A 327 10.55 -2.25 5.27
CA LEU A 327 10.78 -2.37 6.71
C LEU A 327 9.70 -3.19 7.44
N LEU A 328 8.46 -3.16 6.96
CA LEU A 328 7.35 -3.92 7.55
C LEU A 328 7.35 -5.40 7.14
N ASN A 329 8.00 -5.74 6.05
CA ASN A 329 7.98 -7.09 5.46
C ASN A 329 9.32 -7.85 5.59
N ILE A 330 10.14 -7.46 6.58
CA ILE A 330 11.40 -8.17 6.93
C ILE A 330 11.07 -9.33 7.87
#